data_97dac6cd7222a6ac08de0f7a677023fd
#
_entry.id   97dac6cd7222a6ac08de0f7a677023fd
#
_cell.length_a   1.000
_cell.length_b   1.000
_cell.length_c   1.000
_cell.angle_alpha   90.00
_cell.angle_beta   90.00
_cell.angle_gamma   90.00
#
_symmetry.space_group_name_H-M   'P 1'
#
loop_
_entity.id
_entity.type
_entity.pdbx_description
1 polymer ?
#
loop_
_entity_poly.entity_id
_entity_poly.type
_entity_poly.pdbx_seq_one_letter_code
_entity_poly.pdbx_strand_id
1 'polypeptide(L)'
;MNAFKGYAIYLGMVQFVHPQREDITLAGVLAALADPMRLRIIKSLLAENDCMSCTAAAPTPGMAKSTLSNHFRVLREAGLIQTSKKGVEHRNVVREADINARFPKLLKTILGYPEQA
;
A
#
# COMPACT_ATOMS: atom_id res chain seq x y z
N MET A 1 -17.82 -10.99 4.80
CA MET A 1 -17.34 -10.98 3.43
C MET A 1 -17.99 -9.88 2.63
N ASN A 2 -17.26 -9.24 1.80
CA ASN A 2 -17.78 -8.08 1.09
C ASN A 2 -17.64 -8.23 -0.41
N ALA A 3 -18.62 -8.92 -1.01
CA ALA A 3 -18.68 -9.14 -2.45
C ALA A 3 -18.94 -7.85 -3.22
N PHE A 4 -19.43 -6.81 -2.56
CA PHE A 4 -19.77 -5.56 -3.23
C PHE A 4 -18.56 -4.77 -3.68
N LYS A 5 -17.39 -5.04 -3.13
CA LYS A 5 -16.17 -4.33 -3.52
C LYS A 5 -15.85 -4.52 -5.00
N GLY A 6 -16.24 -5.65 -5.58
CA GLY A 6 -16.01 -5.91 -7.00
C GLY A 6 -16.99 -5.20 -7.92
N TYR A 7 -18.15 -4.83 -7.44
CA TYR A 7 -19.18 -4.25 -8.30
C TYR A 7 -18.86 -2.86 -8.80
N ALA A 8 -18.12 -2.08 -8.02
CA ALA A 8 -17.71 -0.75 -8.45
C ALA A 8 -16.92 -0.80 -9.76
N ILE A 9 -16.14 -1.86 -9.94
CA ILE A 9 -15.33 -2.06 -11.15
C ILE A 9 -16.25 -2.36 -12.32
N TYR A 10 -17.26 -3.20 -12.12
CA TYR A 10 -18.20 -3.57 -13.18
C TYR A 10 -19.05 -2.39 -13.66
N LEU A 11 -19.25 -1.43 -12.81
CA LEU A 11 -20.00 -0.23 -13.18
C LEU A 11 -19.15 0.77 -13.95
N GLY A 12 -17.93 0.41 -14.32
CA GLY A 12 -17.03 1.29 -15.05
C GLY A 12 -16.39 2.36 -14.19
N MET A 13 -16.54 2.27 -12.89
CA MET A 13 -15.96 3.22 -11.96
C MET A 13 -14.51 2.83 -11.66
N VAL A 14 -13.62 3.81 -11.77
CA VAL A 14 -12.23 3.58 -11.39
C VAL A 14 -12.12 3.75 -9.89
N GLN A 15 -12.24 2.64 -9.19
CA GLN A 15 -12.11 2.61 -7.75
C GLN A 15 -11.12 1.54 -7.35
N PHE A 16 -10.34 1.84 -6.32
CA PHE A 16 -9.43 0.88 -5.74
C PHE A 16 -10.13 0.13 -4.62
N VAL A 17 -9.94 -1.18 -4.61
CA VAL A 17 -10.50 -2.04 -3.58
C VAL A 17 -9.55 -2.07 -2.39
N HIS A 18 -10.08 -1.74 -1.22
CA HIS A 18 -9.32 -1.72 0.03
C HIS A 18 -10.01 -2.62 1.06
N PRO A 19 -9.27 -3.44 1.80
CA PRO A 19 -9.86 -4.17 2.91
C PRO A 19 -10.24 -3.22 4.02
N GLN A 20 -11.29 -3.57 4.75
CA GLN A 20 -11.63 -2.85 5.97
C GLN A 20 -10.61 -3.22 7.05
N ARG A 21 -10.51 -2.37 8.08
CA ARG A 21 -9.57 -2.60 9.17
C ARG A 21 -9.69 -4.03 9.73
N GLU A 22 -10.92 -4.50 9.92
CA GLU A 22 -11.19 -5.82 10.51
C GLU A 22 -10.72 -6.97 9.63
N ASP A 23 -10.59 -6.74 8.34
CA ASP A 23 -10.22 -7.76 7.36
C ASP A 23 -8.72 -7.82 7.09
N ILE A 24 -7.96 -6.90 7.66
CA ILE A 24 -6.50 -6.90 7.50
C ILE A 24 -5.91 -8.02 8.36
N THR A 25 -5.12 -8.89 7.72
CA THR A 25 -4.51 -10.03 8.41
C THR A 25 -3.02 -9.81 8.63
N LEU A 26 -2.51 -10.38 9.71
CA LEU A 26 -1.08 -10.34 10.00
C LEU A 26 -0.28 -10.99 8.87
N ALA A 27 -0.70 -12.17 8.41
CA ALA A 27 -0.01 -12.88 7.35
C ALA A 27 0.02 -12.08 6.05
N GLY A 28 -1.08 -11.40 5.72
CA GLY A 28 -1.15 -10.56 4.53
C GLY A 28 -0.18 -9.38 4.61
N VAL A 29 -0.13 -8.72 5.76
CA VAL A 29 0.80 -7.61 5.98
C VAL A 29 2.25 -8.08 5.87
N LEU A 30 2.58 -9.19 6.52
CA LEU A 30 3.94 -9.72 6.49
C LEU A 30 4.35 -10.15 5.08
N ALA A 31 3.45 -10.80 4.35
CA ALA A 31 3.71 -11.21 2.97
C ALA A 31 3.96 -10.01 2.07
N ALA A 32 3.16 -8.96 2.21
CA ALA A 32 3.34 -7.75 1.41
C ALA A 32 4.67 -7.07 1.71
N LEU A 33 5.11 -7.07 2.96
CA LEU A 33 6.35 -6.42 3.38
C LEU A 33 7.58 -7.32 3.22
N ALA A 34 7.42 -8.55 2.78
CA ALA A 34 8.53 -9.46 2.58
C ALA A 34 9.39 -9.15 1.34
N ASP A 35 8.97 -8.18 0.54
CA ASP A 35 9.68 -7.76 -0.66
C ASP A 35 10.46 -6.47 -0.39
N PRO A 36 11.77 -6.41 -0.72
CA PRO A 36 12.59 -5.22 -0.44
C PRO A 36 12.06 -3.95 -1.13
N MET A 37 11.52 -4.09 -2.33
CA MET A 37 10.99 -2.93 -3.07
C MET A 37 9.76 -2.37 -2.37
N ARG A 38 8.89 -3.24 -1.88
CA ARG A 38 7.70 -2.80 -1.17
C ARG A 38 8.03 -2.18 0.18
N LEU A 39 9.06 -2.67 0.87
CA LEU A 39 9.55 -2.00 2.08
C LEU A 39 10.02 -0.58 1.77
N ARG A 40 10.73 -0.38 0.68
CA ARG A 40 11.18 0.95 0.27
C ARG A 40 10.02 1.87 -0.05
N ILE A 41 9.00 1.35 -0.73
CA ILE A 41 7.79 2.14 -1.03
C ILE A 41 7.15 2.64 0.26
N ILE A 42 6.95 1.75 1.23
CA ILE A 42 6.33 2.13 2.51
C ILE A 42 7.18 3.16 3.24
N LYS A 43 8.50 2.97 3.29
CA LYS A 43 9.40 3.96 3.91
C LYS A 43 9.30 5.31 3.24
N SER A 44 9.25 5.34 1.90
CA SER A 44 9.13 6.59 1.16
C SER A 44 7.81 7.30 1.47
N LEU A 45 6.71 6.54 1.50
CA LEU A 45 5.40 7.11 1.80
C LEU A 45 5.34 7.67 3.22
N LEU A 46 5.96 7.00 4.18
CA LEU A 46 5.98 7.46 5.57
C LEU A 46 6.88 8.67 5.77
N ALA A 47 7.91 8.83 4.95
CA ALA A 47 8.81 9.97 5.03
C ALA A 47 8.15 11.27 4.57
N GLU A 48 7.08 11.17 3.78
CA GLU A 48 6.34 12.32 3.29
C GLU A 48 5.12 12.57 4.17
N ASN A 49 4.81 13.84 4.40
CA ASN A 49 3.62 14.21 5.17
C ASN A 49 2.35 14.22 4.30
N ASP A 50 2.54 14.29 2.99
CA ASP A 50 1.44 14.30 2.02
C ASP A 50 1.43 13.00 1.23
N CYS A 51 0.30 12.76 0.54
CA CYS A 51 0.19 11.63 -0.36
C CYS A 51 1.22 11.73 -1.48
N MET A 52 1.75 10.57 -1.88
CA MET A 52 2.65 10.49 -3.03
C MET A 52 1.99 9.74 -4.17
N SER A 53 2.32 10.13 -5.40
CA SER A 53 1.98 9.34 -6.57
C SER A 53 2.81 8.07 -6.60
N CYS A 54 2.35 7.06 -7.37
CA CYS A 54 3.12 5.83 -7.53
C CYS A 54 4.52 6.11 -8.11
N THR A 55 4.60 7.01 -9.08
CA THR A 55 5.88 7.36 -9.70
C THR A 55 6.83 8.00 -8.69
N ALA A 56 6.32 8.92 -7.86
CA ALA A 56 7.14 9.58 -6.85
C ALA A 56 7.65 8.61 -5.79
N ALA A 57 6.87 7.58 -5.47
CA ALA A 57 7.22 6.58 -4.46
C ALA A 57 7.97 5.38 -5.05
N ALA A 58 8.27 5.37 -6.34
CA ALA A 58 8.97 4.27 -6.98
C ALA A 58 10.34 4.04 -6.33
N PRO A 59 10.67 2.79 -5.96
CA PRO A 59 11.90 2.51 -5.24
C PRO A 59 13.17 2.65 -6.09
N THR A 60 13.03 2.53 -7.40
CA THR A 60 14.14 2.74 -8.33
C THR A 60 13.68 3.51 -9.55
N PRO A 61 14.48 4.45 -10.05
CA PRO A 61 14.16 5.15 -11.30
C PRO A 61 14.05 4.17 -12.46
N GLY A 62 13.08 4.40 -13.33
CA GLY A 62 12.93 3.58 -14.54
C GLY A 62 12.29 2.22 -14.31
N MET A 63 11.74 1.96 -13.13
CA MET A 63 11.00 0.73 -12.90
C MET A 63 9.81 0.64 -13.86
N ALA A 64 9.60 -0.52 -14.46
CA ALA A 64 8.49 -0.73 -15.38
C ALA A 64 7.15 -0.45 -14.69
N LYS A 65 6.24 0.21 -15.41
CA LYS A 65 4.93 0.58 -14.84
C LYS A 65 4.14 -0.61 -14.36
N SER A 66 4.20 -1.72 -15.10
CA SER A 66 3.48 -2.94 -14.70
C SER A 66 4.01 -3.52 -13.40
N THR A 67 5.33 -3.50 -13.21
CA THR A 67 5.97 -3.96 -11.98
C THR A 67 5.58 -3.05 -10.81
N LEU A 68 5.66 -1.75 -11.03
CA LEU A 68 5.32 -0.77 -10.01
C LEU A 68 3.85 -0.88 -9.63
N SER A 69 2.95 -0.98 -10.60
CA SER A 69 1.52 -1.17 -10.35
C SER A 69 1.24 -2.41 -9.54
N ASN A 70 1.96 -3.50 -9.80
CA ASN A 70 1.79 -4.73 -9.06
C ASN A 70 2.20 -4.56 -7.59
N HIS A 71 3.30 -3.86 -7.32
CA HIS A 71 3.72 -3.61 -5.95
C HIS A 71 2.66 -2.80 -5.18
N PHE A 72 2.13 -1.77 -5.81
CA PHE A 72 1.08 -0.96 -5.17
C PHE A 72 -0.20 -1.76 -4.95
N ARG A 73 -0.56 -2.62 -5.91
CA ARG A 73 -1.73 -3.49 -5.76
C ARG A 73 -1.57 -4.44 -4.57
N VAL A 74 -0.40 -5.06 -4.43
CA VAL A 74 -0.13 -5.97 -3.31
C VAL A 74 -0.23 -5.23 -1.98
N LEU A 75 0.38 -4.05 -1.87
CA LEU A 75 0.31 -3.24 -0.65
C LEU A 75 -1.12 -2.80 -0.34
N ARG A 76 -1.87 -2.42 -1.35
CA ARG A 76 -3.25 -1.99 -1.18
C ARG A 76 -4.16 -3.12 -0.72
N GLU A 77 -4.04 -4.29 -1.35
CA GLU A 77 -4.84 -5.45 -1.00
C GLU A 77 -4.52 -5.99 0.39
N ALA A 78 -3.29 -5.80 0.85
CA ALA A 78 -2.91 -6.17 2.20
C ALA A 78 -3.41 -5.19 3.26
N GLY A 79 -3.91 -4.04 2.86
CA GLY A 79 -4.40 -3.03 3.80
C GLY A 79 -3.33 -2.06 4.29
N LEU A 80 -2.16 -2.05 3.66
CA LEU A 80 -1.06 -1.18 4.08
C LEU A 80 -1.18 0.24 3.56
N ILE A 81 -1.80 0.43 2.40
CA ILE A 81 -1.95 1.76 1.81
C ILE A 81 -3.38 2.02 1.38
N GLN A 82 -3.73 3.29 1.39
CA GLN A 82 -4.96 3.82 0.82
C GLN A 82 -4.58 4.53 -0.46
N THR A 83 -5.18 4.13 -1.57
CA THR A 83 -4.97 4.77 -2.85
C THR A 83 -6.23 5.51 -3.24
N SER A 84 -6.07 6.76 -3.67
CA SER A 84 -7.15 7.56 -4.20
C SER A 84 -6.73 8.16 -5.52
N LYS A 85 -7.71 8.53 -6.34
CA LYS A 85 -7.46 9.18 -7.60
C LYS A 85 -7.67 10.67 -7.43
N LYS A 86 -6.68 11.48 -7.85
CA LYS A 86 -6.79 12.93 -7.87
C LYS A 86 -6.41 13.42 -9.26
N GLY A 87 -7.41 13.79 -10.05
CA GLY A 87 -7.20 14.09 -11.46
C GLY A 87 -6.72 12.84 -12.19
N VAL A 88 -5.57 12.95 -12.85
CA VAL A 88 -4.95 11.81 -13.56
C VAL A 88 -3.96 11.04 -12.69
N GLU A 89 -3.70 11.51 -11.47
CA GLU A 89 -2.74 10.89 -10.58
C GLU A 89 -3.40 9.98 -9.56
N HIS A 90 -2.69 8.91 -9.19
CA HIS A 90 -3.04 8.09 -8.04
C HIS A 90 -2.24 8.61 -6.85
N ARG A 91 -2.93 8.85 -5.74
CA ARG A 91 -2.32 9.31 -4.48
C ARG A 91 -2.36 8.18 -3.47
N ASN A 92 -1.25 7.97 -2.79
CA ASN A 92 -1.09 6.86 -1.88
C ASN A 92 -0.66 7.34 -0.50
N VAL A 93 -1.27 6.76 0.52
CA VAL A 93 -0.91 7.07 1.92
C VAL A 93 -0.90 5.77 2.72
N VAL A 94 0.03 5.62 3.65
CA VAL A 94 0.09 4.44 4.52
C VAL A 94 -1.05 4.50 5.53
N ARG A 95 -1.71 3.37 5.72
CA ARG A 95 -2.83 3.25 6.67
C ARG A 95 -2.30 2.96 8.07
N GLU A 96 -1.50 3.87 8.60
CA GLU A 96 -0.84 3.67 9.90
C GLU A 96 -1.82 3.41 11.03
N ALA A 97 -2.93 4.17 11.09
CA ALA A 97 -3.90 4.02 12.16
C ALA A 97 -4.54 2.64 12.15
N ASP A 98 -4.87 2.13 10.97
CA ASP A 98 -5.47 0.82 10.84
C ASP A 98 -4.50 -0.29 11.20
N ILE A 99 -3.28 -0.20 10.70
CA ILE A 99 -2.24 -1.20 10.98
C ILE A 99 -1.89 -1.20 12.47
N ASN A 100 -1.72 -0.02 13.07
CA ASN A 100 -1.40 0.09 14.49
C ASN A 100 -2.52 -0.38 15.40
N ALA A 101 -3.78 -0.20 14.98
CA ALA A 101 -4.92 -0.69 15.74
C ALA A 101 -4.96 -2.21 15.77
N ARG A 102 -4.62 -2.84 14.65
CA ARG A 102 -4.61 -4.29 14.53
C ARG A 102 -3.34 -4.92 15.10
N PHE A 103 -2.20 -4.32 14.82
CA PHE A 103 -0.88 -4.88 15.16
C PHE A 103 -0.01 -3.77 15.74
N PRO A 104 -0.21 -3.44 17.03
CA PRO A 104 0.54 -2.33 17.65
C PRO A 104 2.05 -2.51 17.51
N LYS A 105 2.72 -1.45 17.10
CA LYS A 105 4.19 -1.38 16.97
C LYS A 105 4.79 -2.25 15.86
N LEU A 106 4.00 -3.07 15.18
CA LEU A 106 4.52 -3.98 14.16
C LEU A 106 5.24 -3.22 13.05
N LEU A 107 4.54 -2.26 12.46
CA LEU A 107 5.08 -1.52 11.31
C LEU A 107 6.33 -0.76 11.70
N LYS A 108 6.30 -0.06 12.82
CA LYS A 108 7.45 0.67 13.34
C LYS A 108 8.64 -0.24 13.59
N THR A 109 8.40 -1.42 14.15
CA THR A 109 9.46 -2.39 14.43
C THR A 109 10.09 -2.91 13.14
N ILE A 110 9.26 -3.30 12.16
CA ILE A 110 9.76 -3.80 10.88
C ILE A 110 10.60 -2.74 10.17
N LEU A 111 10.08 -1.53 10.07
CA LEU A 111 10.74 -0.46 9.33
C LEU A 111 11.91 0.15 10.08
N GLY A 112 12.06 -0.17 11.35
CA GLY A 112 13.20 0.28 12.17
C GLY A 112 14.48 -0.45 11.86
N TYR A 113 14.42 -1.59 11.18
CA TYR A 113 15.63 -2.32 10.79
C TYR A 113 16.22 -1.71 9.52
N PRO A 114 17.57 -1.66 9.42
CA PRO A 114 18.20 -1.15 8.22
C PRO A 114 17.98 -2.11 7.05
N GLU A 115 18.01 -1.55 5.84
CA GLU A 115 17.96 -2.39 4.65
C GLU A 115 19.21 -3.27 4.56
N GLN A 116 18.98 -4.51 4.19
CA GLN A 116 20.06 -5.44 3.90
C GLN A 116 20.32 -5.42 2.41
N ALA A 117 21.57 -5.38 2.06
CA ALA A 117 21.99 -5.45 0.66
C ALA A 117 21.77 -6.86 0.12
#